data_d6a64dda44bf6912888811c29b6c4da1
#
_entry.id   d6a64dda44bf6912888811c29b6c4da1
#
_cell.length_a   1.000
_cell.length_b   1.000
_cell.length_c   1.000
_cell.angle_alpha   90.00
_cell.angle_beta   90.00
_cell.angle_gamma   90.00
#
_symmetry.space_group_name_H-M   'P 1'
#
loop_
_entity.id
_entity.type
_entity.pdbx_description
1 polymer ?
#
loop_
_entity_poly.entity_id
_entity_poly.type
_entity_poly.pdbx_seq_one_letter_code
_entity_poly.pdbx_strand_id
1 'polypeptide(L)'
;MSSELSPLLSVTFHRPGYDHLIELVHQRDGLGERHLAALDLTVYDVDGKLLDEIPVDPRHEIIDLGELLGRAVAGRERVMVAFDARYDQRIFPYRPHHYGYLHKRGSSAPSLYYALAAVLGGVPDRIGATGINNFEAYLFLRRRFAERYTLLLGNLSRFTPTEAQISTFYGPSRLTEKVTLAPKVHTEVTLAGTHAGHRLERVELKALFRLASYVVGSHAVSGDLVLFDHLFTYFK
;
A
#
# COMPACT_ATOMS: atom_id res chain seq x y z
N MET A 1 -2.54 27.63 21.95
CA MET A 1 -3.09 26.24 21.81
C MET A 1 -2.40 25.64 20.61
N SER A 2 -1.48 24.68 20.80
CA SER A 2 -0.89 23.97 19.66
C SER A 2 -2.00 23.15 19.00
N SER A 3 -2.32 23.42 17.74
CA SER A 3 -3.21 22.57 16.98
C SER A 3 -2.58 21.18 16.92
N GLU A 4 -3.25 20.20 17.49
CA GLU A 4 -2.77 18.82 17.47
C GLU A 4 -2.89 18.32 16.02
N LEU A 5 -1.75 18.07 15.37
CA LEU A 5 -1.74 17.58 13.99
C LEU A 5 -2.34 16.17 13.93
N SER A 6 -3.21 15.94 12.97
CA SER A 6 -3.83 14.63 12.75
C SER A 6 -2.98 13.81 11.77
N PRO A 7 -2.30 12.75 12.22
CA PRO A 7 -1.45 11.95 11.35
C PRO A 7 -2.27 11.02 10.46
N LEU A 8 -1.84 10.91 9.21
CA LEU A 8 -2.30 9.92 8.26
C LEU A 8 -1.09 9.17 7.69
N LEU A 9 -0.98 7.89 8.01
CA LEU A 9 0.03 7.03 7.42
C LEU A 9 -0.56 6.27 6.25
N SER A 10 0.00 6.45 5.07
CA SER A 10 -0.33 5.64 3.88
C SER A 10 0.93 5.01 3.30
N VAL A 11 0.77 3.97 2.51
CA VAL A 11 1.88 3.16 2.01
C VAL A 11 1.64 2.77 0.57
N THR A 12 2.71 2.75 -0.20
CA THR A 12 2.75 2.10 -1.51
C THR A 12 4.05 1.35 -1.73
N PHE A 13 4.12 0.60 -2.83
CA PHE A 13 5.34 -0.07 -3.28
C PHE A 13 5.77 0.54 -4.61
N HIS A 14 7.02 0.97 -4.69
CA HIS A 14 7.60 1.47 -5.94
C HIS A 14 8.56 0.44 -6.52
N ARG A 15 8.52 0.28 -7.84
CA ARG A 15 9.45 -0.56 -8.63
C ARG A 15 10.20 0.32 -9.63
N PRO A 16 11.52 0.25 -9.71
CA PRO A 16 12.26 0.84 -10.82
C PRO A 16 11.75 0.35 -12.18
N GLY A 17 11.77 1.21 -13.18
CA GLY A 17 11.21 0.90 -14.50
C GLY A 17 9.73 1.25 -14.67
N TYR A 18 9.12 1.83 -13.64
CA TYR A 18 7.77 2.40 -13.70
C TYR A 18 7.82 3.91 -13.48
N ASP A 19 7.01 4.64 -14.23
CA ASP A 19 6.61 6.00 -13.89
C ASP A 19 5.56 5.89 -12.80
N HIS A 20 5.79 6.52 -11.66
CA HIS A 20 4.96 6.37 -10.49
C HIS A 20 4.68 7.74 -9.88
N LEU A 21 3.55 8.33 -10.26
CA LEU A 21 3.11 9.63 -9.78
C LEU A 21 2.17 9.45 -8.60
N ILE A 22 2.31 10.30 -7.59
CA ILE A 22 1.39 10.34 -6.46
C ILE A 22 0.72 11.70 -6.41
N GLU A 23 -0.60 11.69 -6.51
CA GLU A 23 -1.47 12.84 -6.28
C GLU A 23 -1.69 12.98 -4.77
N LEU A 24 -1.24 14.10 -4.22
CA LEU A 24 -1.41 14.42 -2.81
C LEU A 24 -2.79 15.02 -2.59
N VAL A 25 -3.57 14.38 -1.73
CA VAL A 25 -4.87 14.93 -1.38
C VAL A 25 -4.71 15.97 -0.29
N HIS A 26 -5.10 17.19 -0.63
CA HIS A 26 -5.19 18.32 0.27
C HIS A 26 -6.64 18.46 0.74
N GLN A 27 -6.89 18.26 2.03
CA GLN A 27 -8.16 18.67 2.56
C GLN A 27 -8.22 20.19 2.52
N ARG A 28 -9.32 20.75 2.02
CA ARG A 28 -9.57 22.18 1.98
C ARG A 28 -10.83 22.47 2.77
N ASP A 29 -10.84 23.56 3.50
CA ASP A 29 -12.05 24.09 4.10
C ASP A 29 -12.93 24.80 3.07
N GLY A 30 -14.07 25.33 3.50
CA GLY A 30 -14.98 26.10 2.63
C GLY A 30 -14.39 27.42 2.10
N LEU A 31 -13.24 27.85 2.60
CA LEU A 31 -12.49 29.03 2.17
C LEU A 31 -11.34 28.68 1.23
N GLY A 32 -11.08 27.37 1.00
CA GLY A 32 -10.02 26.88 0.13
C GLY A 32 -8.65 26.76 0.80
N GLU A 33 -8.55 26.92 2.11
CA GLU A 33 -7.31 26.70 2.85
C GLU A 33 -6.90 25.22 2.82
N ARG A 34 -5.60 24.98 2.62
CA ARG A 34 -5.02 23.63 2.59
C ARG A 34 -4.60 23.25 4.00
N HIS A 35 -4.95 22.03 4.40
CA HIS A 35 -4.69 21.53 5.74
C HIS A 35 -3.57 20.48 5.84
N LEU A 36 -2.93 20.08 4.73
CA LEU A 36 -1.72 19.27 4.76
C LEU A 36 -0.55 20.16 5.22
N ALA A 37 -0.14 19.98 6.46
CA ALA A 37 0.88 20.82 7.10
C ALA A 37 2.30 20.27 6.90
N ALA A 38 2.47 18.95 6.86
CA ALA A 38 3.75 18.30 6.61
C ALA A 38 3.58 16.94 5.96
N LEU A 39 4.57 16.53 5.18
CA LEU A 39 4.64 15.21 4.55
C LEU A 39 6.08 14.72 4.58
N ASP A 40 6.30 13.58 5.20
CA ASP A 40 7.58 12.89 5.19
C ASP A 40 7.43 11.51 4.54
N LEU A 41 8.35 11.15 3.66
CA LEU A 41 8.43 9.82 3.07
C LEU A 41 9.54 9.04 3.74
N THR A 42 9.24 7.81 4.11
CA THR A 42 10.24 6.86 4.62
C THR A 42 10.32 5.66 3.68
N VAL A 43 11.52 5.33 3.24
CA VAL A 43 11.77 4.32 2.21
C VAL A 43 12.48 3.13 2.82
N TYR A 44 11.94 1.93 2.63
CA TYR A 44 12.49 0.66 3.13
C TYR A 44 12.77 -0.31 1.98
N ASP A 45 13.88 -1.04 2.08
CA ASP A 45 14.14 -2.19 1.19
C ASP A 45 13.34 -3.44 1.62
N VAL A 46 13.52 -4.53 0.88
CA VAL A 46 12.80 -5.80 1.13
C VAL A 46 13.08 -6.37 2.52
N ASP A 47 14.27 -6.14 3.06
CA ASP A 47 14.71 -6.64 4.36
C ASP A 47 14.33 -5.69 5.51
N GLY A 48 13.61 -4.61 5.21
CA GLY A 48 13.17 -3.62 6.19
C GLY A 48 14.25 -2.60 6.60
N LYS A 49 15.36 -2.54 5.85
CA LYS A 49 16.39 -1.55 6.08
C LYS A 49 15.90 -0.18 5.60
N LEU A 50 16.04 0.82 6.45
CA LEU A 50 15.82 2.21 6.08
C LEU A 50 16.84 2.62 5.00
N LEU A 51 16.33 3.11 3.87
CA LEU A 51 17.13 3.60 2.76
C LEU A 51 17.22 5.11 2.75
N ASP A 52 16.09 5.77 3.02
CA ASP A 52 16.01 7.23 2.98
C ASP A 52 14.81 7.76 3.77
N GLU A 53 14.92 9.02 4.22
CA GLU A 53 13.84 9.80 4.81
C GLU A 53 13.80 11.15 4.08
N ILE A 54 12.72 11.40 3.35
CA ILE A 54 12.61 12.51 2.41
C ILE A 54 11.46 13.43 2.85
N PRO A 55 11.76 14.64 3.33
CA PRO A 55 10.72 15.64 3.54
C PRO A 55 10.20 16.14 2.18
N VAL A 56 8.90 16.21 2.04
CA VAL A 56 8.23 16.70 0.83
C VAL A 56 7.50 17.98 1.15
N ASP A 57 7.66 18.97 0.27
CA ASP A 57 6.89 20.22 0.39
C ASP A 57 5.38 19.89 0.29
N PRO A 58 4.60 20.12 1.34
CA PRO A 58 3.18 19.79 1.37
C PRO A 58 2.34 20.60 0.37
N ARG A 59 2.93 21.62 -0.29
CA ARG A 59 2.27 22.41 -1.33
C ARG A 59 2.21 21.71 -2.68
N HIS A 60 3.04 20.69 -2.89
CA HIS A 60 2.96 19.89 -4.12
C HIS A 60 1.58 19.23 -4.24
N GLU A 61 1.06 19.18 -5.44
CA GLU A 61 -0.16 18.44 -5.78
C GLU A 61 0.17 17.05 -6.30
N ILE A 62 1.26 16.93 -7.03
CA ILE A 62 1.75 15.67 -7.59
C ILE A 62 3.24 15.56 -7.32
N ILE A 63 3.69 14.38 -6.94
CA ILE A 63 5.10 14.01 -6.81
C ILE A 63 5.42 12.83 -7.72
N ASP A 64 6.57 12.84 -8.37
CA ASP A 64 7.13 11.70 -9.09
C ASP A 64 8.02 10.90 -8.14
N LEU A 65 7.57 9.70 -7.76
CA LEU A 65 8.35 8.84 -6.87
C LEU A 65 9.64 8.36 -7.52
N GLY A 66 9.65 8.14 -8.84
CA GLY A 66 10.86 7.71 -9.54
C GLY A 66 11.95 8.76 -9.49
N GLU A 67 11.60 10.03 -9.65
CA GLU A 67 12.52 11.17 -9.53
C GLU A 67 12.93 11.38 -8.07
N LEU A 68 11.96 11.44 -7.16
CA LEU A 68 12.18 11.74 -5.75
C LEU A 68 13.06 10.70 -5.05
N LEU A 69 12.82 9.42 -5.34
CA LEU A 69 13.58 8.32 -4.75
C LEU A 69 14.98 8.16 -5.37
N GLY A 70 15.15 8.56 -6.62
CA GLY A 70 16.43 8.66 -7.31
C GLY A 70 17.38 7.49 -7.04
N ARG A 71 18.50 7.77 -6.35
CA ARG A 71 19.55 6.78 -6.07
C ARG A 71 19.12 5.76 -4.99
N ALA A 72 18.18 6.07 -4.12
CA ALA A 72 17.73 5.18 -3.05
C ALA A 72 17.17 3.86 -3.59
N VAL A 73 16.62 3.86 -4.81
CA VAL A 73 16.03 2.67 -5.45
C VAL A 73 16.94 2.01 -6.48
N ALA A 74 18.11 2.58 -6.76
CA ALA A 74 19.03 2.05 -7.76
C ALA A 74 19.48 0.62 -7.41
N GLY A 75 19.37 -0.29 -8.39
CA GLY A 75 19.75 -1.71 -8.22
C GLY A 75 18.80 -2.54 -7.35
N ARG A 76 17.64 -2.01 -6.98
CA ARG A 76 16.62 -2.73 -6.23
C ARG A 76 15.46 -3.14 -7.12
N GLU A 77 14.83 -4.28 -6.81
CA GLU A 77 13.63 -4.71 -7.53
C GLU A 77 12.39 -3.92 -7.10
N ARG A 78 12.31 -3.58 -5.82
CA ARG A 78 11.18 -2.89 -5.20
C ARG A 78 11.59 -2.25 -3.88
N VAL A 79 10.88 -1.18 -3.53
CA VAL A 79 10.93 -0.56 -2.21
C VAL A 79 9.52 -0.33 -1.67
N MET A 80 9.39 -0.32 -0.35
CA MET A 80 8.18 0.11 0.35
C MET A 80 8.35 1.58 0.74
N VAL A 81 7.37 2.41 0.38
CA VAL A 81 7.35 3.84 0.67
C VAL A 81 6.19 4.15 1.58
N ALA A 82 6.50 4.63 2.77
CA ALA A 82 5.52 5.09 3.75
C ALA A 82 5.43 6.62 3.69
N PHE A 83 4.20 7.14 3.64
CA PHE A 83 3.85 8.55 3.62
C PHE A 83 3.29 8.93 4.98
N ASP A 84 4.02 9.69 5.77
CA ASP A 84 3.55 10.26 7.04
C ASP A 84 3.05 11.68 6.81
N ALA A 85 1.75 11.79 6.49
CA ALA A 85 1.08 13.06 6.26
C ALA A 85 0.52 13.59 7.57
N ARG A 86 0.75 14.87 7.86
CA ARG A 86 0.24 15.56 9.05
C ARG A 86 -0.63 16.75 8.62
N TYR A 87 -1.85 16.76 9.13
CA TYR A 87 -2.83 17.79 8.83
C TYR A 87 -3.03 18.69 10.04
N ASP A 88 -3.15 20.00 9.83
CA ASP A 88 -3.33 21.02 10.87
C ASP A 88 -4.74 21.04 11.48
N GLN A 89 -5.67 20.31 10.87
CA GLN A 89 -7.02 20.12 11.38
C GLN A 89 -7.36 18.63 11.50
N ARG A 90 -8.30 18.34 12.40
CA ARG A 90 -8.81 16.99 12.56
C ARG A 90 -9.64 16.60 11.35
N ILE A 91 -9.14 15.67 10.56
CA ILE A 91 -9.85 15.14 9.42
C ILE A 91 -10.96 14.21 9.93
N PHE A 92 -12.21 14.65 9.88
CA PHE A 92 -13.34 13.85 10.29
C PHE A 92 -14.57 14.19 9.44
N PRO A 93 -15.37 13.20 9.00
CA PRO A 93 -15.23 11.77 9.18
C PRO A 93 -14.43 11.07 8.05
N TYR A 94 -14.08 11.80 6.99
CA TYR A 94 -13.44 11.25 5.80
C TYR A 94 -11.92 11.33 5.92
N ARG A 95 -11.25 10.22 5.68
CA ARG A 95 -9.81 10.13 5.60
C ARG A 95 -9.41 10.24 4.14
N PRO A 96 -8.69 11.30 3.73
CA PRO A 96 -8.26 11.41 2.35
C PRO A 96 -7.30 10.27 2.04
N HIS A 97 -7.45 9.70 0.86
CA HIS A 97 -6.46 8.79 0.29
C HIS A 97 -5.62 9.60 -0.68
N HIS A 98 -4.30 9.46 -0.60
CA HIS A 98 -3.46 9.84 -1.72
C HIS A 98 -3.71 8.83 -2.85
N TYR A 99 -3.55 9.27 -4.09
CA TYR A 99 -3.78 8.42 -5.25
C TYR A 99 -2.50 8.25 -6.04
N GLY A 100 -2.29 7.05 -6.58
CA GLY A 100 -1.15 6.71 -7.39
C GLY A 100 -1.52 6.47 -8.85
N TYR A 101 -0.65 6.91 -9.75
CA TYR A 101 -0.65 6.57 -11.16
C TYR A 101 0.61 5.76 -11.44
N LEU A 102 0.44 4.55 -11.93
CA LEU A 102 1.53 3.62 -12.19
C LEU A 102 1.52 3.23 -13.67
N HIS A 103 2.63 3.48 -14.36
CA HIS A 103 2.83 3.13 -15.75
C HIS A 103 4.18 2.44 -15.94
N LYS A 104 4.20 1.29 -16.61
CA LYS A 104 5.45 0.62 -16.97
C LYS A 104 6.11 1.36 -18.13
N ARG A 105 7.36 1.80 -17.94
CA ARG A 105 8.10 2.51 -18.99
C ARG A 105 8.24 1.68 -20.25
N GLY A 106 7.99 2.32 -21.40
CA GLY A 106 8.06 1.65 -22.69
C GLY A 106 6.91 0.70 -23.01
N SER A 107 5.91 0.58 -22.14
CA SER A 107 4.68 -0.16 -22.41
C SER A 107 3.67 0.70 -23.15
N SER A 108 2.85 0.08 -24.01
CA SER A 108 1.66 0.70 -24.58
C SER A 108 0.40 0.49 -23.75
N ALA A 109 0.52 -0.24 -22.63
CA ALA A 109 -0.61 -0.44 -21.72
C ALA A 109 -1.00 0.87 -21.02
N PRO A 110 -2.28 1.07 -20.69
CA PRO A 110 -2.73 2.25 -19.98
C PRO A 110 -2.13 2.31 -18.57
N SER A 111 -2.00 3.51 -18.03
CA SER A 111 -1.63 3.72 -16.63
C SER A 111 -2.72 3.17 -15.70
N LEU A 112 -2.29 2.65 -14.56
CA LEU A 112 -3.20 2.24 -13.50
C LEU A 112 -3.36 3.40 -12.51
N TYR A 113 -4.61 3.67 -12.14
CA TYR A 113 -4.96 4.60 -11.09
C TYR A 113 -5.44 3.83 -9.86
N TYR A 114 -4.93 4.14 -8.69
CA TYR A 114 -5.24 3.42 -7.46
C TYR A 114 -5.18 4.34 -6.24
N ALA A 115 -5.87 3.98 -5.16
CA ALA A 115 -5.74 4.66 -3.88
C ALA A 115 -4.60 4.05 -3.05
N LEU A 116 -3.81 4.88 -2.36
CA LEU A 116 -2.80 4.37 -1.44
C LEU A 116 -3.46 3.70 -0.24
N ALA A 117 -2.90 2.58 0.19
CA ALA A 117 -3.37 1.89 1.39
C ALA A 117 -3.14 2.76 2.63
N ALA A 118 -4.21 3.20 3.27
CA ALA A 118 -4.13 3.91 4.55
C ALA A 118 -3.94 2.93 5.70
N VAL A 119 -2.88 3.10 6.48
CA VAL A 119 -2.55 2.26 7.65
C VAL A 119 -2.93 2.99 8.93
N LEU A 120 -4.23 3.15 9.13
CA LEU A 120 -4.76 3.92 10.24
C LEU A 120 -5.03 3.03 11.45
N GLY A 121 -4.49 3.42 12.59
CA GLY A 121 -4.81 2.83 13.90
C GLY A 121 -4.34 1.39 14.13
N GLY A 122 -3.56 0.83 13.21
CA GLY A 122 -3.17 -0.58 13.26
C GLY A 122 -1.66 -0.83 13.32
N VAL A 123 -0.85 0.20 13.53
CA VAL A 123 0.60 0.01 13.73
C VAL A 123 0.82 -0.32 15.21
N PRO A 124 1.37 -1.49 15.56
CA PRO A 124 1.49 -1.96 16.96
C PRO A 124 2.14 -0.95 17.89
N ASP A 125 3.11 -0.21 17.40
CA ASP A 125 3.88 0.75 18.18
C ASP A 125 3.06 2.04 18.53
N ARG A 126 1.92 2.24 17.90
CA ARG A 126 1.02 3.38 18.13
C ARG A 126 -0.28 2.97 18.83
N ILE A 127 -0.51 1.69 18.97
CA ILE A 127 -1.64 1.18 19.73
C ILE A 127 -1.19 1.25 21.19
N GLY A 128 -1.63 2.26 21.90
CA GLY A 128 -1.60 2.21 23.36
C GLY A 128 -2.19 0.88 23.81
N ALA A 129 -1.90 0.39 24.99
CA ALA A 129 -2.13 -0.96 25.53
C ALA A 129 -3.57 -1.59 25.34
N THR A 130 -4.40 -1.04 24.49
CA THR A 130 -5.83 -1.35 24.38
C THR A 130 -6.27 -2.13 23.14
N GLY A 131 -5.36 -2.44 22.18
CA GLY A 131 -5.92 -2.89 20.92
C GLY A 131 -5.21 -3.99 20.16
N ILE A 132 -5.53 -5.26 20.44
CA ILE A 132 -5.46 -6.32 19.44
C ILE A 132 -6.48 -5.98 18.36
N ASN A 133 -5.99 -5.46 17.21
CA ASN A 133 -6.85 -5.25 16.05
C ASN A 133 -6.82 -6.51 15.19
N ASN A 134 -7.88 -7.29 15.20
CA ASN A 134 -8.08 -8.29 14.16
C ASN A 134 -8.20 -7.57 12.83
N PHE A 135 -7.09 -7.56 12.08
CA PHE A 135 -7.06 -7.01 10.76
C PHE A 135 -7.60 -8.05 9.78
N GLU A 136 -8.71 -7.74 9.14
CA GLU A 136 -9.28 -8.52 8.05
C GLU A 136 -9.41 -7.61 6.83
N ALA A 137 -8.80 -8.01 5.72
CA ALA A 137 -8.89 -7.30 4.45
C ALA A 137 -9.15 -8.26 3.30
N TYR A 138 -9.74 -7.78 2.23
CA TYR A 138 -10.09 -8.61 1.08
C TYR A 138 -10.09 -7.79 -0.22
N LEU A 139 -9.95 -8.50 -1.35
CA LEU A 139 -10.15 -7.96 -2.69
C LEU A 139 -10.89 -8.99 -3.55
N PHE A 140 -11.98 -8.54 -4.21
CA PHE A 140 -12.70 -9.34 -5.20
C PHE A 140 -12.08 -9.16 -6.58
N LEU A 141 -11.80 -10.30 -7.25
CA LEU A 141 -11.11 -10.35 -8.54
C LEU A 141 -11.99 -10.88 -9.69
N ARG A 142 -13.25 -11.23 -9.43
CA ARG A 142 -14.16 -11.87 -10.41
C ARG A 142 -14.27 -11.16 -11.77
N ARG A 143 -14.10 -9.84 -11.79
CA ARG A 143 -14.19 -9.01 -13.01
C ARG A 143 -12.84 -8.41 -13.42
N ARG A 144 -11.75 -8.83 -12.79
CA ARG A 144 -10.40 -8.32 -13.05
C ARG A 144 -9.55 -9.47 -13.54
N PHE A 145 -9.05 -9.36 -14.77
CA PHE A 145 -8.28 -10.43 -15.40
C PHE A 145 -6.82 -10.08 -15.40
N ALA A 146 -6.03 -10.96 -14.82
CA ALA A 146 -4.61 -11.02 -14.98
C ALA A 146 -4.20 -12.47 -15.20
N GLU A 147 -3.06 -12.69 -15.84
CA GLU A 147 -2.51 -14.02 -16.03
C GLU A 147 -1.63 -14.44 -14.86
N ARG A 148 -1.02 -13.45 -14.21
CA ARG A 148 -0.23 -13.64 -12.99
C ARG A 148 -0.75 -12.72 -11.90
N TYR A 149 -0.79 -13.24 -10.68
CA TYR A 149 -1.15 -12.47 -9.50
C TYR A 149 -0.06 -12.55 -8.45
N THR A 150 0.18 -11.44 -7.80
CA THR A 150 1.12 -11.33 -6.68
C THR A 150 0.47 -10.52 -5.57
N LEU A 151 0.58 -10.97 -4.34
CA LEU A 151 0.21 -10.20 -3.16
C LEU A 151 1.46 -9.57 -2.57
N LEU A 152 1.51 -8.25 -2.51
CA LEU A 152 2.53 -7.48 -1.82
C LEU A 152 2.08 -7.25 -0.39
N LEU A 153 2.92 -7.56 0.58
CA LEU A 153 2.68 -7.35 2.00
C LEU A 153 3.82 -6.57 2.63
N GLY A 154 3.50 -5.58 3.47
CA GLY A 154 4.48 -4.80 4.21
C GLY A 154 4.09 -4.62 5.67
N ASN A 155 5.01 -4.91 6.58
CA ASN A 155 4.84 -4.68 8.01
C ASN A 155 5.46 -3.34 8.41
N LEU A 156 4.65 -2.37 8.80
CA LEU A 156 5.11 -1.04 9.20
C LEU A 156 5.48 -0.92 10.69
N SER A 157 5.31 -1.97 11.48
CA SER A 157 5.74 -1.96 12.87
C SER A 157 7.25 -1.69 12.99
N ARG A 158 7.66 -1.00 14.03
CA ARG A 158 9.07 -0.80 14.35
C ARG A 158 9.70 -2.03 15.01
N PHE A 159 8.93 -2.76 15.82
CA PHE A 159 9.46 -3.76 16.74
C PHE A 159 8.73 -5.10 16.68
N THR A 160 7.52 -5.14 16.15
CA THR A 160 6.65 -6.32 16.28
C THR A 160 6.57 -7.10 14.97
N PRO A 161 7.02 -8.35 14.91
CA PRO A 161 6.75 -9.23 13.79
C PRO A 161 5.26 -9.55 13.72
N THR A 162 4.76 -9.77 12.50
CA THR A 162 3.34 -10.03 12.27
C THR A 162 3.16 -11.26 11.39
N GLU A 163 2.39 -12.23 11.86
CA GLU A 163 1.91 -13.34 11.04
C GLU A 163 0.67 -12.90 10.25
N ALA A 164 0.67 -13.15 8.96
CA ALA A 164 -0.42 -12.95 8.05
C ALA A 164 -0.94 -14.30 7.55
N GLN A 165 -2.24 -14.54 7.67
CA GLN A 165 -2.93 -15.66 7.04
C GLN A 165 -3.56 -15.16 5.74
N ILE A 166 -3.13 -15.72 4.62
CA ILE A 166 -3.62 -15.41 3.28
C ILE A 166 -4.57 -16.52 2.86
N SER A 167 -5.76 -16.15 2.39
CA SER A 167 -6.71 -17.11 1.83
C SER A 167 -7.08 -16.69 0.41
N THR A 168 -6.98 -17.62 -0.51
CA THR A 168 -7.36 -17.45 -1.92
C THR A 168 -8.54 -18.36 -2.25
N PHE A 169 -9.50 -17.82 -3.00
CA PHE A 169 -10.77 -18.49 -3.30
C PHE A 169 -10.92 -18.70 -4.79
N TYR A 170 -11.27 -19.95 -5.17
CA TYR A 170 -11.40 -20.45 -6.54
C TYR A 170 -12.72 -21.23 -6.66
N GLY A 171 -13.84 -20.55 -6.99
CA GLY A 171 -15.14 -21.19 -6.95
C GLY A 171 -15.42 -21.84 -5.57
N PRO A 172 -15.59 -23.18 -5.51
CA PRO A 172 -15.82 -23.88 -4.24
C PRO A 172 -14.54 -24.10 -3.41
N SER A 173 -13.36 -23.91 -4.00
CA SER A 173 -12.07 -24.23 -3.35
C SER A 173 -11.48 -23.01 -2.65
N ARG A 174 -10.81 -23.28 -1.54
CA ARG A 174 -10.04 -22.30 -0.79
C ARG A 174 -8.66 -22.86 -0.47
N LEU A 175 -7.63 -22.06 -0.74
CA LEU A 175 -6.27 -22.32 -0.25
C LEU A 175 -5.93 -21.33 0.86
N THR A 176 -5.13 -21.76 1.81
CA THR A 176 -4.69 -20.91 2.92
C THR A 176 -3.24 -21.16 3.19
N GLU A 177 -2.48 -20.06 3.29
CA GLU A 177 -1.06 -20.07 3.65
C GLU A 177 -0.77 -19.01 4.70
N LYS A 178 0.37 -19.12 5.37
CA LYS A 178 0.82 -18.18 6.39
C LYS A 178 2.19 -17.65 6.05
N VAL A 179 2.36 -16.34 6.29
CA VAL A 179 3.62 -15.62 6.09
C VAL A 179 3.90 -14.79 7.33
N THR A 180 5.12 -14.86 7.84
CA THR A 180 5.56 -14.00 8.95
C THR A 180 6.46 -12.90 8.41
N LEU A 181 6.12 -11.65 8.71
CA LEU A 181 6.91 -10.48 8.34
C LEU A 181 7.58 -9.90 9.59
N ALA A 182 8.89 -9.79 9.57
CA ALA A 182 9.63 -9.02 10.56
C ALA A 182 9.28 -7.52 10.47
N PRO A 183 9.63 -6.70 11.48
CA PRO A 183 9.44 -5.26 11.44
C PRO A 183 10.05 -4.62 10.20
N LYS A 184 9.30 -3.72 9.55
CA LYS A 184 9.66 -2.98 8.32
C LYS A 184 9.88 -3.84 7.07
N VAL A 185 9.88 -5.16 7.18
CA VAL A 185 10.02 -6.08 6.05
C VAL A 185 8.79 -6.04 5.16
N HIS A 186 9.03 -6.15 3.86
CA HIS A 186 7.98 -6.41 2.89
C HIS A 186 8.33 -7.58 1.98
N THR A 187 7.32 -8.28 1.51
CA THR A 187 7.48 -9.50 0.70
C THR A 187 6.45 -9.60 -0.43
N GLU A 188 6.73 -10.48 -1.35
CA GLU A 188 5.82 -10.92 -2.40
C GLU A 188 5.38 -12.34 -2.15
N VAL A 189 4.09 -12.58 -2.34
CA VAL A 189 3.49 -13.92 -2.36
C VAL A 189 2.86 -14.13 -3.72
N THR A 190 3.36 -15.09 -4.47
CA THR A 190 2.78 -15.48 -5.76
C THR A 190 1.46 -16.19 -5.52
N LEU A 191 0.39 -15.70 -6.13
CA LEU A 191 -0.93 -16.31 -6.05
C LEU A 191 -1.20 -17.11 -7.32
N ALA A 192 -1.69 -18.34 -7.18
CA ALA A 192 -2.11 -19.13 -8.34
C ALA A 192 -3.30 -18.42 -9.03
N GLY A 193 -3.21 -18.15 -10.32
CA GLY A 193 -4.29 -17.55 -11.10
C GLY A 193 -5.47 -18.49 -11.29
N THR A 194 -5.21 -19.82 -11.23
CA THR A 194 -6.23 -20.87 -11.33
C THR A 194 -5.92 -22.01 -10.35
N HIS A 195 -6.96 -22.64 -9.84
CA HIS A 195 -6.86 -23.85 -9.02
C HIS A 195 -8.09 -24.73 -9.27
N ALA A 196 -7.89 -26.04 -9.45
CA ALA A 196 -8.95 -27.02 -9.71
C ALA A 196 -9.92 -26.60 -10.84
N GLY A 197 -9.40 -25.96 -11.90
CA GLY A 197 -10.21 -25.50 -13.05
C GLY A 197 -10.95 -24.17 -12.82
N HIS A 198 -10.86 -23.59 -11.64
CA HIS A 198 -11.49 -22.31 -11.29
C HIS A 198 -10.45 -21.18 -11.23
N ARG A 199 -10.83 -19.99 -11.66
CA ARG A 199 -10.00 -18.77 -11.56
C ARG A 199 -10.00 -18.22 -10.14
N LEU A 200 -8.94 -17.47 -9.80
CA LEU A 200 -8.87 -16.70 -8.56
C LEU A 200 -9.98 -15.63 -8.55
N GLU A 201 -10.88 -15.73 -7.57
CA GLU A 201 -12.03 -14.84 -7.44
C GLU A 201 -11.89 -13.83 -6.32
N ARG A 202 -11.18 -14.19 -5.26
CA ARG A 202 -11.02 -13.36 -4.07
C ARG A 202 -9.74 -13.70 -3.33
N VAL A 203 -9.11 -12.68 -2.78
CA VAL A 203 -8.02 -12.78 -1.81
C VAL A 203 -8.50 -12.20 -0.49
N GLU A 204 -8.26 -12.91 0.60
CA GLU A 204 -8.46 -12.45 1.97
C GLU A 204 -7.15 -12.49 2.73
N LEU A 205 -6.96 -11.49 3.59
CA LEU A 205 -5.83 -11.37 4.48
C LEU A 205 -6.34 -11.22 5.91
N LYS A 206 -5.82 -12.04 6.82
CA LYS A 206 -6.06 -11.92 8.26
C LYS A 206 -4.73 -11.79 8.99
N ALA A 207 -4.63 -10.81 9.85
CA ALA A 207 -3.45 -10.59 10.67
C ALA A 207 -3.86 -9.98 12.02
N LEU A 208 -2.98 -10.07 13.01
CA LEU A 208 -3.21 -9.45 14.31
C LEU A 208 -3.16 -7.92 14.17
N PHE A 209 -2.26 -7.42 13.32
CA PHE A 209 -2.05 -6.00 13.07
C PHE A 209 -2.24 -5.68 11.59
N ARG A 210 -2.54 -4.42 11.30
CA ARG A 210 -2.71 -3.93 9.94
C ARG A 210 -1.40 -3.99 9.16
N LEU A 211 -1.46 -4.58 7.98
CA LEU A 211 -0.37 -4.64 7.01
C LEU A 211 -0.70 -3.75 5.81
N ALA A 212 0.33 -3.18 5.20
CA ALA A 212 0.20 -2.69 3.84
C ALA A 212 0.02 -3.90 2.92
N SER A 213 -1.03 -3.90 2.09
CA SER A 213 -1.37 -5.07 1.28
C SER A 213 -1.94 -4.65 -0.07
N TYR A 214 -1.32 -5.15 -1.16
CA TYR A 214 -1.75 -4.89 -2.53
C TYR A 214 -1.77 -6.17 -3.34
N VAL A 215 -2.78 -6.33 -4.18
CA VAL A 215 -2.77 -7.34 -5.24
C VAL A 215 -2.29 -6.68 -6.53
N VAL A 216 -1.27 -7.29 -7.11
CA VAL A 216 -0.72 -6.93 -8.41
C VAL A 216 -1.13 -7.99 -9.40
N GLY A 217 -1.73 -7.59 -10.52
CA GLY A 217 -2.03 -8.46 -11.64
C GLY A 217 -1.26 -8.02 -12.89
N SER A 218 -0.71 -8.97 -13.63
CA SER A 218 0.04 -8.69 -14.85
C SER A 218 -0.21 -9.70 -15.95
N HIS A 219 0.09 -9.31 -17.19
CA HIS A 219 0.21 -10.24 -18.31
C HIS A 219 1.46 -11.09 -18.20
N ALA A 220 1.36 -12.37 -18.54
CA ALA A 220 2.44 -13.32 -18.36
C ALA A 220 3.64 -13.05 -19.28
N VAL A 221 3.39 -12.59 -20.49
CA VAL A 221 4.42 -12.39 -21.53
C VAL A 221 5.01 -10.99 -21.46
N SER A 222 4.19 -9.94 -21.53
CA SER A 222 4.68 -8.57 -21.55
C SER A 222 5.06 -8.05 -20.14
N GLY A 223 4.52 -8.66 -19.09
CA GLY A 223 4.67 -8.18 -17.72
C GLY A 223 3.96 -6.86 -17.45
N ASP A 224 3.10 -6.41 -18.37
CA ASP A 224 2.33 -5.19 -18.19
C ASP A 224 1.33 -5.36 -17.05
N LEU A 225 1.25 -4.35 -16.20
CA LEU A 225 0.30 -4.36 -15.10
C LEU A 225 -1.11 -4.09 -15.61
N VAL A 226 -2.06 -4.89 -15.13
CA VAL A 226 -3.49 -4.73 -15.41
C VAL A 226 -4.29 -4.53 -14.12
N LEU A 227 -3.62 -4.71 -12.97
CA LEU A 227 -4.18 -4.51 -11.64
C LEU A 227 -3.08 -4.08 -10.69
N PHE A 228 -3.34 -3.04 -9.92
CA PHE A 228 -2.59 -2.67 -8.72
C PHE A 228 -3.59 -2.03 -7.76
N ASP A 229 -4.01 -2.78 -6.76
CA ASP A 229 -5.05 -2.29 -5.84
C ASP A 229 -4.82 -2.85 -4.44
N HIS A 230 -5.09 -2.04 -3.43
CA HIS A 230 -4.96 -2.46 -2.05
C HIS A 230 -6.15 -3.32 -1.59
N LEU A 231 -5.94 -4.17 -0.59
CA LEU A 231 -7.02 -4.90 0.03
C LEU A 231 -7.86 -3.97 0.91
N PHE A 232 -9.17 -4.06 0.77
CA PHE A 232 -10.12 -3.27 1.55
C PHE A 232 -10.38 -3.92 2.90
N THR A 233 -10.43 -3.11 3.95
CA THR A 233 -10.77 -3.59 5.30
C THR A 233 -12.27 -3.55 5.53
N TYR A 234 -12.78 -4.58 6.20
CA TYR A 234 -14.10 -4.49 6.81
C TYR A 234 -14.02 -3.58 8.04
N PHE A 235 -14.85 -2.57 8.07
CA PHE A 235 -15.19 -1.92 9.33
C PHE A 235 -16.34 -2.75 9.94
N LYS A 236 -16.06 -3.41 11.05
CA LYS A 236 -17.10 -3.95 11.90
C LYS A 236 -17.57 -2.90 12.88
#